data_10f06fb9aa14d3df3a2ceca60952624a
#
_entry.id   10f06fb9aa14d3df3a2ceca60952624a
#
_cell.length_a   1.000
_cell.length_b   1.000
_cell.length_c   1.000
_cell.angle_alpha   90.00
_cell.angle_beta   90.00
_cell.angle_gamma   90.00
#
_symmetry.space_group_name_H-M   'P 1'
#
loop_
_entity.id
_entity.type
_entity.pdbx_description
1 polymer ?
#
loop_
_entity_poly.entity_id
_entity_poly.type
_entity_poly.pdbx_seq_one_letter_code
_entity_poly.pdbx_strand_id
1 'polypeptide(L)'
;NGMVFYEGEYHLFYQHYPDANVWGPMHWGHAVSRDMVHWEHLPIALYPDSLGYIFSGSAVVDENNTSGLKEGNNAPMVAIFTYHDQMAANSGSQTFQSQGLAYSLDRGRSWQKYHANPVLANPGKLDFRDPKISWHAASSSC
;
A
#
# COMPACT_ATOMS: atom_id res chain seq x y z
N ASN A 1 7.82 -4.18 -1.69
CA ASN A 1 6.64 -3.72 -0.99
C ASN A 1 5.78 -4.93 -0.58
N GLY A 2 4.50 -4.94 -0.77
CA GLY A 2 3.68 -6.08 -0.40
C GLY A 2 3.78 -7.26 -1.38
N MET A 3 3.77 -8.48 -0.85
CA MET A 3 3.43 -9.68 -1.60
C MET A 3 2.30 -10.38 -0.87
N VAL A 4 1.23 -10.74 -1.59
CA VAL A 4 0.05 -11.39 -1.02
C VAL A 4 -0.48 -12.43 -2.00
N PHE A 5 -0.95 -13.56 -1.47
CA PHE A 5 -1.63 -14.58 -2.25
C PHE A 5 -3.13 -14.46 -2.06
N TYR A 6 -3.88 -14.43 -3.18
CA TYR A 6 -5.33 -14.35 -3.16
C TYR A 6 -5.94 -15.11 -4.32
N GLU A 7 -6.80 -16.08 -4.03
CA GLU A 7 -7.57 -16.87 -5.01
C GLU A 7 -6.76 -17.40 -6.19
N GLY A 8 -5.58 -17.98 -5.92
CA GLY A 8 -4.73 -18.60 -6.93
C GLY A 8 -3.73 -17.67 -7.61
N GLU A 9 -3.67 -16.41 -7.20
CA GLU A 9 -2.72 -15.43 -7.73
C GLU A 9 -1.80 -14.89 -6.63
N TYR A 10 -0.50 -14.80 -6.91
CA TYR A 10 0.48 -14.04 -6.15
C TYR A 10 0.49 -12.62 -6.67
N HIS A 11 0.26 -11.65 -5.80
CA HIS A 11 0.34 -10.23 -6.11
C HIS A 11 1.64 -9.67 -5.59
N LEU A 12 2.39 -8.99 -6.44
CA LEU A 12 3.64 -8.32 -6.10
C LEU A 12 3.47 -6.82 -6.33
N PHE A 13 3.69 -6.03 -5.29
CA PHE A 13 3.75 -4.59 -5.38
C PHE A 13 5.20 -4.13 -5.26
N TYR A 14 5.58 -3.11 -6.02
CA TYR A 14 6.96 -2.62 -6.08
C TYR A 14 7.01 -1.10 -6.24
N GLN A 15 8.10 -0.51 -5.76
CA GLN A 15 8.36 0.91 -5.97
C GLN A 15 8.58 1.15 -7.46
N HIS A 16 7.87 2.15 -7.98
CA HIS A 16 7.89 2.44 -9.41
C HIS A 16 7.81 3.94 -9.66
N TYR A 17 8.73 4.46 -10.47
CA TYR A 17 8.63 5.80 -11.05
C TYR A 17 8.44 5.65 -12.56
N PRO A 18 7.22 5.90 -13.10
CA PRO A 18 6.89 5.56 -14.47
C PRO A 18 7.56 6.45 -15.51
N ASP A 19 7.99 7.67 -15.14
CA ASP A 19 8.41 8.68 -16.10
C ASP A 19 9.93 8.65 -16.39
N ALA A 20 10.74 8.02 -15.54
CA ALA A 20 12.19 7.99 -15.72
C ALA A 20 12.87 6.82 -14.97
N ASN A 21 14.10 6.54 -15.38
CA ASN A 21 14.96 5.52 -14.77
C ASN A 21 15.87 6.12 -13.67
N VAL A 22 15.29 6.99 -12.84
CA VAL A 22 15.93 7.63 -11.69
C VAL A 22 14.96 7.66 -10.51
N TRP A 23 15.46 8.02 -9.32
CA TRP A 23 14.57 8.25 -8.19
C TRP A 23 13.67 9.47 -8.45
N GLY A 24 12.39 9.35 -8.10
CA GLY A 24 11.40 10.39 -8.33
C GLY A 24 10.08 10.11 -7.59
N PRO A 25 8.97 10.73 -7.99
CA PRO A 25 7.66 10.50 -7.39
C PRO A 25 7.26 9.04 -7.45
N MET A 26 7.47 8.31 -6.33
CA MET A 26 7.25 6.89 -6.27
C MET A 26 5.77 6.53 -6.26
N HIS A 27 5.45 5.53 -7.07
CA HIS A 27 4.16 4.85 -7.17
C HIS A 27 4.31 3.42 -6.67
N TRP A 28 3.20 2.72 -6.48
CA TRP A 28 3.22 1.27 -6.42
C TRP A 28 2.87 0.69 -7.78
N GLY A 29 3.87 0.09 -8.42
CA GLY A 29 3.63 -0.83 -9.54
C GLY A 29 3.04 -2.14 -9.02
N HIS A 30 2.40 -2.90 -9.90
CA HIS A 30 1.70 -4.13 -9.57
C HIS A 30 1.92 -5.19 -10.63
N ALA A 31 2.20 -6.40 -10.20
CA ALA A 31 2.25 -7.57 -11.06
C ALA A 31 1.58 -8.76 -10.38
N VAL A 32 1.07 -9.70 -11.17
CA VAL A 32 0.48 -10.95 -10.68
C VAL A 32 1.15 -12.15 -11.33
N SER A 33 1.15 -13.26 -10.60
CA SER A 33 1.67 -14.54 -11.07
C SER A 33 0.89 -15.70 -10.46
N ARG A 34 0.80 -16.81 -11.17
CA ARG A 34 0.25 -18.06 -10.64
C ARG A 34 1.31 -19.03 -10.13
N ASP A 35 2.56 -18.82 -10.49
CA ASP A 35 3.68 -19.72 -10.23
C ASP A 35 4.94 -19.03 -9.66
N MET A 36 4.87 -17.69 -9.44
CA MET A 36 5.98 -16.82 -9.00
C MET A 36 7.18 -16.78 -9.97
N VAL A 37 7.04 -17.31 -11.16
CA VAL A 37 8.07 -17.31 -12.22
C VAL A 37 7.63 -16.44 -13.39
N HIS A 38 6.40 -16.63 -13.85
CA HIS A 38 5.82 -15.88 -14.95
C HIS A 38 4.91 -14.78 -14.39
N TRP A 39 5.27 -13.53 -14.64
CA TRP A 39 4.59 -12.36 -14.11
C TRP A 39 3.90 -11.57 -15.20
N GLU A 40 2.67 -11.16 -14.93
CA GLU A 40 1.88 -10.25 -15.74
C GLU A 40 1.80 -8.89 -15.03
N HIS A 41 2.19 -7.82 -15.72
CA HIS A 41 2.07 -6.47 -15.20
C HIS A 41 0.62 -6.00 -15.26
N LEU A 42 0.13 -5.49 -14.16
CA LEU A 42 -1.15 -4.81 -14.04
C LEU A 42 -0.96 -3.29 -14.06
N PRO A 43 -2.03 -2.51 -14.21
CA PRO A 43 -1.97 -1.07 -14.02
C PRO A 43 -1.37 -0.69 -12.66
N ILE A 44 -0.77 0.49 -12.60
CA ILE A 44 -0.23 1.05 -11.35
C ILE A 44 -1.32 1.03 -10.26
N ALA A 45 -0.99 0.44 -9.11
CA ALA A 45 -1.94 0.29 -8.00
C ALA A 45 -2.14 1.61 -7.23
N LEU A 46 -1.06 2.31 -6.91
CA LEU A 46 -1.12 3.53 -6.12
C LEU A 46 -0.30 4.65 -6.76
N TYR A 47 -0.92 5.82 -6.86
CA TYR A 47 -0.34 7.05 -7.38
C TYR A 47 -0.05 8.03 -6.25
N PRO A 48 1.00 8.87 -6.35
CA PRO A 48 1.19 10.02 -5.47
C PRO A 48 -0.05 10.93 -5.45
N ASP A 49 -0.23 11.64 -4.34
CA ASP A 49 -1.25 12.67 -4.19
C ASP A 49 -0.73 13.84 -3.34
N SER A 50 -1.63 14.69 -2.86
CA SER A 50 -1.29 15.86 -2.04
C SER A 50 -0.63 15.51 -0.69
N LEU A 51 -0.71 14.26 -0.23
CA LEU A 51 -0.06 13.80 1.00
C LEU A 51 1.39 13.32 0.76
N GLY A 52 1.77 13.08 -0.50
CA GLY A 52 3.14 12.74 -0.86
C GLY A 52 3.29 11.57 -1.82
N TYR A 53 4.53 11.11 -1.96
CA TYR A 53 4.91 9.94 -2.73
C TYR A 53 4.49 8.66 -2.00
N ILE A 54 4.33 7.58 -2.75
CA ILE A 54 3.95 6.27 -2.19
C ILE A 54 5.21 5.45 -1.93
N PHE A 55 5.64 5.43 -0.68
CA PHE A 55 6.77 4.61 -0.25
C PHE A 55 6.30 3.20 0.15
N SER A 56 7.23 2.40 0.63
CA SER A 56 7.01 0.99 0.92
C SER A 56 5.95 0.73 2.00
N GLY A 57 5.48 -0.49 2.03
CA GLY A 57 4.47 -0.95 2.96
C GLY A 57 4.20 -2.43 2.82
N SER A 58 3.00 -2.87 3.08
CA SER A 58 2.58 -4.26 2.95
C SER A 58 1.10 -4.38 2.63
N ALA A 59 0.66 -5.57 2.22
CA ALA A 59 -0.74 -5.85 1.93
C ALA A 59 -1.17 -7.18 2.53
N VAL A 60 -2.46 -7.31 2.81
CA VAL A 60 -3.12 -8.54 3.29
C VAL A 60 -4.48 -8.70 2.62
N VAL A 61 -5.01 -9.92 2.64
CA VAL A 61 -6.43 -10.19 2.37
C VAL A 61 -7.17 -10.17 3.70
N ASP A 62 -8.18 -9.33 3.83
CA ASP A 62 -9.01 -9.24 5.03
C ASP A 62 -10.22 -10.19 4.92
N GLU A 63 -9.96 -11.47 5.06
CA GLU A 63 -10.98 -12.52 4.89
C GLU A 63 -12.16 -12.38 5.86
N ASN A 64 -11.90 -11.88 7.06
CA ASN A 64 -12.90 -11.72 8.12
C ASN A 64 -13.60 -10.35 8.10
N ASN A 65 -13.25 -9.48 7.14
CA ASN A 65 -13.78 -8.12 7.06
C ASN A 65 -13.62 -7.31 8.36
N THR A 66 -12.49 -7.43 8.99
CA THR A 66 -12.18 -6.68 10.23
C THR A 66 -11.98 -5.20 9.97
N SER A 67 -11.60 -4.83 8.76
CA SER A 67 -11.54 -3.44 8.31
C SER A 67 -12.92 -2.80 8.11
N GLY A 68 -13.97 -3.62 7.93
CA GLY A 68 -15.31 -3.15 7.56
C GLY A 68 -15.43 -2.64 6.12
N LEU A 69 -14.42 -2.88 5.28
CA LEU A 69 -14.36 -2.34 3.91
C LEU A 69 -15.00 -3.26 2.86
N LYS A 70 -15.46 -4.44 3.26
CA LYS A 70 -16.05 -5.41 2.34
C LYS A 70 -17.34 -4.88 1.72
N GLU A 71 -17.36 -4.88 0.40
CA GLU A 71 -18.56 -4.69 -0.41
C GLU A 71 -18.73 -5.89 -1.36
N GLY A 72 -19.91 -6.49 -1.38
CA GLY A 72 -20.17 -7.69 -2.18
C GLY A 72 -19.53 -8.96 -1.60
N ASN A 73 -19.10 -9.88 -2.47
CA ASN A 73 -18.71 -11.24 -2.07
C ASN A 73 -17.20 -11.41 -1.83
N ASN A 74 -16.36 -10.57 -2.45
CA ASN A 74 -14.92 -10.71 -2.34
C ASN A 74 -14.41 -10.16 -1.00
N ALA A 75 -13.43 -10.83 -0.39
CA ALA A 75 -12.69 -10.26 0.72
C ALA A 75 -11.85 -9.07 0.23
N PRO A 76 -11.83 -7.94 0.94
CA PRO A 76 -11.01 -6.81 0.54
C PRO A 76 -9.51 -7.13 0.66
N MET A 77 -8.73 -6.71 -0.31
CA MET A 77 -7.29 -6.59 -0.14
C MET A 77 -7.01 -5.23 0.48
N VAL A 78 -6.25 -5.20 1.57
CA VAL A 78 -5.92 -3.97 2.30
C VAL A 78 -4.42 -3.77 2.28
N ALA A 79 -3.98 -2.59 1.85
CA ALA A 79 -2.58 -2.18 1.86
C ALA A 79 -2.37 -1.06 2.86
N ILE A 80 -1.29 -1.15 3.64
CA ILE A 80 -0.76 -0.03 4.41
C ILE A 80 0.57 0.39 3.79
N PHE A 81 0.79 1.68 3.65
CA PHE A 81 1.97 2.21 2.98
C PHE A 81 2.40 3.54 3.61
N THR A 82 3.62 3.95 3.35
CA THR A 82 4.12 5.24 3.81
C THR A 82 3.88 6.32 2.76
N TYR A 83 3.24 7.41 3.16
CA TYR A 83 3.32 8.67 2.44
C TYR A 83 4.63 9.38 2.76
N HIS A 84 5.31 9.88 1.74
CA HIS A 84 6.53 10.68 1.89
C HIS A 84 6.31 12.07 1.28
N ASP A 85 6.17 13.07 2.15
CA ASP A 85 6.08 14.47 1.73
C ASP A 85 7.48 15.03 1.43
N GLN A 86 7.85 15.01 0.15
CA GLN A 86 9.16 15.47 -0.32
C GLN A 86 9.36 16.97 -0.09
N MET A 87 8.30 17.77 -0.15
CA MET A 87 8.40 19.22 0.08
C MET A 87 8.70 19.51 1.55
N ALA A 88 7.99 18.82 2.45
CA ALA A 88 8.25 18.92 3.88
C ALA A 88 9.67 18.43 4.23
N ALA A 89 10.12 17.31 3.64
CA ALA A 89 11.48 16.80 3.82
C ALA A 89 12.54 17.82 3.38
N ASN A 90 12.37 18.43 2.20
CA ASN A 90 13.27 19.44 1.67
C ASN A 90 13.30 20.71 2.53
N SER A 91 12.21 21.04 3.21
CA SER A 91 12.12 22.19 4.13
C SER A 91 12.70 21.93 5.52
N GLY A 92 13.22 20.72 5.78
CA GLY A 92 13.81 20.34 7.06
C GLY A 92 12.79 19.87 8.12
N SER A 93 11.55 19.62 7.73
CA SER A 93 10.58 18.96 8.61
C SER A 93 11.12 17.61 9.08
N GLN A 94 10.79 17.21 10.31
CA GLN A 94 11.12 15.89 10.84
C GLN A 94 9.91 14.95 10.88
N THR A 95 8.77 15.40 10.35
CA THR A 95 7.51 14.65 10.38
C THR A 95 6.91 14.46 8.98
N PHE A 96 7.79 14.33 7.99
CA PHE A 96 7.43 14.25 6.57
C PHE A 96 6.92 12.87 6.11
N GLN A 97 6.84 11.90 7.01
CA GLN A 97 6.32 10.56 6.72
C GLN A 97 5.11 10.24 7.61
N SER A 98 4.09 9.66 7.02
CA SER A 98 2.87 9.17 7.70
C SER A 98 2.40 7.89 7.04
N GLN A 99 1.49 7.13 7.68
CA GLN A 99 1.01 5.89 7.09
C GLN A 99 -0.40 6.08 6.51
N GLY A 100 -0.57 5.60 5.29
CA GLY A 100 -1.85 5.59 4.60
C GLY A 100 -2.37 4.18 4.37
N LEU A 101 -3.67 4.07 4.14
CA LEU A 101 -4.36 2.85 3.73
C LEU A 101 -4.90 2.99 2.31
N ALA A 102 -4.89 1.87 1.60
CA ALA A 102 -5.64 1.68 0.38
C ALA A 102 -6.26 0.28 0.37
N TYR A 103 -7.29 0.09 -0.42
CA TYR A 103 -7.97 -1.19 -0.51
C TYR A 103 -8.46 -1.48 -1.92
N SER A 104 -8.65 -2.75 -2.22
CA SER A 104 -9.21 -3.26 -3.46
C SER A 104 -10.35 -4.22 -3.15
N LEU A 105 -11.45 -4.11 -3.91
CA LEU A 105 -12.63 -4.96 -3.79
C LEU A 105 -12.79 -5.91 -4.99
N ASP A 106 -11.88 -5.81 -5.96
CA ASP A 106 -11.90 -6.53 -7.23
C ASP A 106 -10.64 -7.39 -7.44
N ARG A 107 -10.14 -7.99 -6.36
CA ARG A 107 -8.94 -8.85 -6.35
C ARG A 107 -7.68 -8.11 -6.82
N GLY A 108 -7.53 -6.86 -6.41
CA GLY A 108 -6.36 -6.05 -6.71
C GLY A 108 -6.34 -5.40 -8.10
N ARG A 109 -7.40 -5.48 -8.91
CA ARG A 109 -7.44 -4.88 -10.26
C ARG A 109 -7.55 -3.36 -10.20
N SER A 110 -8.28 -2.84 -9.21
CA SER A 110 -8.31 -1.41 -8.91
C SER A 110 -8.12 -1.16 -7.42
N TRP A 111 -7.58 0.00 -7.08
CA TRP A 111 -7.25 0.39 -5.72
C TRP A 111 -7.84 1.75 -5.39
N GLN A 112 -8.40 1.85 -4.19
CA GLN A 112 -8.95 3.09 -3.64
C GLN A 112 -8.17 3.46 -2.39
N LYS A 113 -7.75 4.71 -2.28
CA LYS A 113 -7.16 5.22 -1.04
C LYS A 113 -8.26 5.46 -0.01
N TYR A 114 -7.97 5.11 1.23
CA TYR A 114 -8.90 5.33 2.32
C TYR A 114 -9.14 6.83 2.52
N HIS A 115 -10.40 7.24 2.64
CA HIS A 115 -10.81 8.65 2.65
C HIS A 115 -10.26 9.44 3.85
N ALA A 116 -9.95 8.77 4.96
CA ALA A 116 -9.42 9.38 6.18
C ALA A 116 -7.90 9.25 6.32
N ASN A 117 -7.17 9.10 5.21
CA ASN A 117 -5.70 9.13 5.22
C ASN A 117 -5.17 10.51 5.65
N PRO A 118 -4.02 10.55 6.36
CA PRO A 118 -3.25 9.41 6.84
C PRO A 118 -3.88 8.76 8.07
N VAL A 119 -3.82 7.42 8.16
CA VAL A 119 -4.38 6.68 9.30
C VAL A 119 -3.45 6.67 10.52
N LEU A 120 -2.15 6.86 10.32
CA LEU A 120 -1.17 7.05 11.40
C LEU A 120 -0.32 8.29 11.08
N ALA A 121 -0.52 9.31 11.88
CA ALA A 121 0.33 10.50 11.83
C ALA A 121 1.74 10.19 12.34
N ASN A 122 2.72 10.97 11.89
CA ASN A 122 4.09 10.83 12.36
C ASN A 122 4.20 11.15 13.86
N PRO A 123 4.77 10.26 14.69
CA PRO A 123 4.90 10.48 16.14
C PRO A 123 6.13 11.35 16.52
N GLY A 124 6.63 12.16 15.62
CA GLY A 124 7.84 12.97 15.83
C GLY A 124 9.14 12.22 15.51
N LYS A 125 9.12 11.31 14.53
CA LYS A 125 10.29 10.52 14.12
C LYS A 125 10.70 10.86 12.68
N LEU A 126 12.01 11.02 12.47
CA LEU A 126 12.57 11.33 11.16
C LEU A 126 12.31 10.18 10.16
N ASP A 127 12.50 8.94 10.59
CA ASP A 127 12.31 7.73 9.79
C ASP A 127 11.09 6.95 10.32
N PHE A 128 9.90 7.30 9.81
CA PHE A 128 8.65 6.66 10.17
C PHE A 128 8.00 6.04 8.93
N ARG A 129 8.52 4.87 8.51
CA ARG A 129 8.15 4.24 7.25
C ARG A 129 8.16 2.71 7.32
N ASP A 130 7.77 2.07 6.19
CA ASP A 130 7.78 0.63 5.96
C ASP A 130 6.86 -0.16 6.89
N PRO A 131 5.57 0.22 6.99
CA PRO A 131 4.65 -0.46 7.89
C PRO A 131 4.39 -1.90 7.44
N LYS A 132 4.28 -2.80 8.40
CA LYS A 132 3.89 -4.20 8.19
C LYS A 132 2.52 -4.44 8.82
N ILE A 133 1.59 -4.95 8.01
CA ILE A 133 0.28 -5.43 8.46
C ILE A 133 0.25 -6.96 8.46
N SER A 134 -0.33 -7.56 9.48
CA SER A 134 -0.53 -8.99 9.57
C SER A 134 -1.71 -9.29 10.48
N TRP A 135 -2.42 -10.39 10.21
CA TRP A 135 -3.48 -10.86 11.11
C TRP A 135 -2.89 -11.34 12.44
N HIS A 136 -3.50 -10.94 13.54
CA HIS A 136 -3.16 -11.40 14.87
C HIS A 136 -4.37 -12.09 15.52
N ALA A 137 -4.37 -13.41 15.55
CA ALA A 137 -5.51 -14.22 15.96
C ALA A 137 -5.96 -13.96 17.42
N ALA A 138 -5.02 -13.72 18.33
CA ALA A 138 -5.34 -13.52 19.75
C ALA A 138 -6.08 -12.22 20.05
N SER A 139 -5.85 -11.16 19.23
CA SER A 139 -6.56 -9.89 19.35
C SER A 139 -7.75 -9.78 18.40
N SER A 140 -7.93 -10.76 17.50
CA SER A 140 -8.93 -10.72 16.41
C SER A 140 -8.85 -9.42 15.58
N SER A 141 -7.63 -8.91 15.37
CA SER A 141 -7.35 -7.64 14.68
C SER A 141 -6.14 -7.74 13.75
N CYS A 142 -6.03 -6.80 12.85
CA CYS A 142 -4.85 -6.55 12.02
C CYS A 142 -3.99 -5.43 12.58
#